data_4d52a49265c86d2a8cf9a747511e2669
#
_entry.id   4d52a49265c86d2a8cf9a747511e2669
#
_cell.length_a   1.000
_cell.length_b   1.000
_cell.length_c   1.000
_cell.angle_alpha   90.00
_cell.angle_beta   90.00
_cell.angle_gamma   90.00
#
_symmetry.space_group_name_H-M   'P 1'
#
loop_
_entity.id
_entity.type
_entity.pdbx_description
1 polymer ?
#
loop_
_entity_poly.entity_id
_entity_poly.type
_entity_poly.pdbx_seq_one_letter_code
_entity_poly.pdbx_strand_id
1 'polypeptide(L)'
;MEPKPLVLTMGDPGGIGPEITAKAWQELRGTGPVFFLVGDAKLAEQFGPVHVITNSDQAATVFADALPVVDLGTTGVVQQGQARAQTASAVIRSIEQAVQLALSGKVAGIVTNPIHKAALQDSGFTFPGHTEFLGNLTLSAPYPEAVRGPVMMLAAPELRTVPVTIHQSVIAAATTLTTDAIIQTARVTHHALRHDFGIDKPRLAISGLNPHAGEDGRMGTEDIDVIMPAINAMCEEGINAHGPIPADAMFHERARKGYDAAICMLHDQALIPVKTLAFDTAVNVTIGLPIVRTSPDHGTALDIAGKGIARADSLIAAIRLAADIARQRQP
;
A
#
# COMPACT_ATOMS: atom_id res chain seq x y z
N MET A 1 10.38 -11.93 22.46
CA MET A 1 8.96 -12.26 22.15
C MET A 1 8.91 -12.75 20.70
N GLU A 2 8.14 -13.80 20.42
CA GLU A 2 7.92 -14.19 19.03
C GLU A 2 7.27 -13.03 18.27
N PRO A 3 7.65 -12.83 16.99
CA PRO A 3 7.06 -11.78 16.18
C PRO A 3 5.56 -12.02 16.01
N LYS A 4 4.73 -10.99 16.23
CA LYS A 4 3.28 -11.09 16.01
C LYS A 4 2.99 -11.40 14.53
N PRO A 5 1.93 -12.19 14.23
CA PRO A 5 1.56 -12.49 12.86
C PRO A 5 1.05 -11.24 12.14
N LEU A 6 1.08 -11.27 10.81
CA LEU A 6 0.37 -10.32 9.96
C LEU A 6 -1.07 -10.77 9.74
N VAL A 7 -1.97 -9.85 9.44
CA VAL A 7 -3.32 -10.16 9.01
C VAL A 7 -3.52 -9.81 7.53
N LEU A 8 -4.06 -10.77 6.77
CA LEU A 8 -4.48 -10.54 5.40
C LEU A 8 -6.00 -10.32 5.35
N THR A 9 -6.44 -9.32 4.58
CA THR A 9 -7.86 -9.17 4.26
C THR A 9 -8.24 -10.06 3.09
N MET A 10 -9.52 -10.44 3.01
CA MET A 10 -10.03 -11.35 1.99
C MET A 10 -9.91 -10.81 0.56
N GLY A 11 -10.07 -9.47 0.39
CA GLY A 11 -10.21 -8.86 -0.92
C GLY A 11 -11.54 -9.19 -1.60
N ASP A 12 -11.64 -8.97 -2.91
CA ASP A 12 -12.81 -9.40 -3.68
C ASP A 12 -12.82 -10.93 -3.82
N PRO A 13 -13.84 -11.63 -3.32
CA PRO A 13 -13.89 -13.09 -3.34
C PRO A 13 -14.04 -13.69 -4.75
N GLY A 14 -14.53 -12.91 -5.73
CA GLY A 14 -14.63 -13.30 -7.15
C GLY A 14 -13.34 -13.05 -7.93
N GLY A 15 -12.35 -12.37 -7.34
CA GLY A 15 -11.06 -12.05 -7.94
C GLY A 15 -9.97 -13.08 -7.60
N ILE A 16 -8.73 -12.72 -7.90
CA ILE A 16 -7.56 -13.61 -7.66
C ILE A 16 -7.13 -13.67 -6.20
N GLY A 17 -7.69 -12.82 -5.31
CA GLY A 17 -7.30 -12.73 -3.89
C GLY A 17 -7.20 -14.09 -3.17
N PRO A 18 -8.23 -14.95 -3.20
CA PRO A 18 -8.18 -16.28 -2.58
C PRO A 18 -7.07 -17.17 -3.15
N GLU A 19 -6.90 -17.20 -4.46
CA GLU A 19 -5.88 -18.01 -5.14
C GLU A 19 -4.45 -17.56 -4.77
N ILE A 20 -4.16 -16.24 -4.85
CA ILE A 20 -2.82 -15.73 -4.53
C ILE A 20 -2.50 -15.82 -3.04
N THR A 21 -3.52 -15.77 -2.15
CA THR A 21 -3.34 -15.98 -0.71
C THR A 21 -2.89 -17.40 -0.42
N ALA A 22 -3.53 -18.40 -1.01
CA ALA A 22 -3.13 -19.81 -0.86
C ALA A 22 -1.72 -20.07 -1.41
N LYS A 23 -1.40 -19.52 -2.58
CA LYS A 23 -0.05 -19.63 -3.17
C LYS A 23 1.02 -18.94 -2.31
N ALA A 24 0.73 -17.74 -1.78
CA ALA A 24 1.64 -17.05 -0.88
C ALA A 24 1.87 -17.85 0.41
N TRP A 25 0.81 -18.46 0.97
CA TRP A 25 0.96 -19.33 2.11
C TRP A 25 1.84 -20.55 1.80
N GLN A 26 1.62 -21.24 0.67
CA GLN A 26 2.42 -22.38 0.26
C GLN A 26 3.91 -22.06 0.16
N GLU A 27 4.25 -20.88 -0.35
CA GLU A 27 5.63 -20.42 -0.47
C GLU A 27 6.25 -20.03 0.87
N LEU A 28 5.47 -19.38 1.75
CA LEU A 28 5.98 -18.77 2.98
C LEU A 28 5.90 -19.67 4.22
N ARG A 29 5.11 -20.74 4.19
CA ARG A 29 4.82 -21.58 5.37
C ARG A 29 6.05 -22.18 6.07
N GLY A 30 7.16 -22.34 5.36
CA GLY A 30 8.38 -22.93 5.95
C GLY A 30 9.37 -21.93 6.53
N THR A 31 9.45 -20.72 5.96
CA THR A 31 10.53 -19.75 6.29
C THR A 31 10.10 -18.30 6.27
N GLY A 32 8.88 -18.01 5.83
CA GLY A 32 8.37 -16.65 5.68
C GLY A 32 7.74 -16.10 6.96
N PRO A 33 7.28 -14.85 6.91
CA PRO A 33 6.48 -14.26 7.99
C PRO A 33 5.17 -15.02 8.18
N VAL A 34 4.79 -15.25 9.44
CA VAL A 34 3.50 -15.85 9.78
C VAL A 34 2.39 -14.84 9.49
N PHE A 35 1.35 -15.30 8.82
CA PHE A 35 0.15 -14.52 8.59
C PHE A 35 -1.12 -15.39 8.67
N PHE A 36 -2.27 -14.75 8.80
CA PHE A 36 -3.58 -15.40 8.73
C PHE A 36 -4.55 -14.56 7.91
N LEU A 37 -5.54 -15.22 7.35
CA LEU A 37 -6.61 -14.58 6.58
C LEU A 37 -7.77 -14.23 7.51
N VAL A 38 -8.37 -13.05 7.35
CA VAL A 38 -9.70 -12.71 7.87
C VAL A 38 -10.69 -12.78 6.71
N GLY A 39 -11.53 -13.81 6.66
CA GLY A 39 -12.41 -14.01 5.51
C GLY A 39 -13.29 -15.26 5.62
N ASP A 40 -13.73 -15.77 4.49
CA ASP A 40 -14.56 -16.99 4.36
C ASP A 40 -13.66 -18.23 4.28
N ALA A 41 -13.67 -19.05 5.33
CA ALA A 41 -12.86 -20.27 5.38
C ALA A 41 -13.24 -21.27 4.29
N LYS A 42 -14.54 -21.42 3.98
CA LYS A 42 -15.00 -22.34 2.93
C LYS A 42 -14.58 -21.92 1.53
N LEU A 43 -14.49 -20.61 1.30
CA LEU A 43 -13.94 -20.08 0.05
C LEU A 43 -12.42 -20.37 -0.03
N ALA A 44 -11.69 -20.14 1.05
CA ALA A 44 -10.25 -20.39 1.10
C ALA A 44 -9.90 -21.88 0.93
N GLU A 45 -10.70 -22.81 1.46
CA GLU A 45 -10.56 -24.26 1.32
C GLU A 45 -10.55 -24.74 -0.14
N GLN A 46 -11.14 -23.99 -1.06
CA GLN A 46 -11.12 -24.31 -2.50
C GLN A 46 -9.72 -24.21 -3.12
N PHE A 47 -8.80 -23.50 -2.45
CA PHE A 47 -7.45 -23.21 -2.96
C PHE A 47 -6.33 -23.91 -2.17
N GLY A 48 -6.64 -24.54 -1.03
CA GLY A 48 -5.64 -25.25 -0.23
C GLY A 48 -6.12 -25.62 1.17
N PRO A 49 -5.28 -26.27 1.98
CA PRO A 49 -5.62 -26.65 3.35
C PRO A 49 -5.80 -25.40 4.23
N VAL A 50 -6.87 -25.37 4.98
CA VAL A 50 -7.26 -24.28 5.88
C VAL A 50 -7.41 -24.80 7.29
N HIS A 51 -7.02 -23.99 8.28
CA HIS A 51 -7.31 -24.21 9.69
C HIS A 51 -8.01 -22.98 10.29
N VAL A 52 -9.23 -23.16 10.76
CA VAL A 52 -9.98 -22.07 11.40
C VAL A 52 -9.39 -21.80 12.78
N ILE A 53 -9.02 -20.55 13.03
CA ILE A 53 -8.50 -20.05 14.30
C ILE A 53 -9.47 -19.02 14.91
N THR A 54 -9.46 -18.88 16.22
CA THR A 54 -10.31 -17.95 16.96
C THR A 54 -9.58 -16.68 17.40
N ASN A 55 -8.25 -16.71 17.42
CA ASN A 55 -7.40 -15.57 17.74
C ASN A 55 -6.06 -15.62 17.00
N SER A 56 -5.36 -14.48 16.94
CA SER A 56 -4.09 -14.33 16.21
C SER A 56 -2.95 -15.20 16.75
N ASP A 57 -2.96 -15.52 18.04
CA ASP A 57 -1.86 -16.25 18.68
C ASP A 57 -1.78 -17.71 18.22
N GLN A 58 -2.90 -18.25 17.73
CA GLN A 58 -2.95 -19.59 17.15
C GLN A 58 -2.33 -19.69 15.77
N ALA A 59 -2.13 -18.55 15.08
CA ALA A 59 -1.66 -18.57 13.69
C ALA A 59 -0.32 -19.29 13.54
N ALA A 60 0.66 -19.00 14.38
CA ALA A 60 1.99 -19.58 14.30
C ALA A 60 1.99 -21.09 14.48
N THR A 61 1.10 -21.64 15.32
CA THR A 61 1.06 -23.07 15.65
C THR A 61 0.56 -23.94 14.48
N VAL A 62 -0.23 -23.38 13.58
CA VAL A 62 -0.85 -24.13 12.45
C VAL A 62 -0.29 -23.72 11.09
N PHE A 63 0.50 -22.64 11.02
CA PHE A 63 0.95 -22.02 9.77
C PHE A 63 1.76 -22.95 8.87
N ALA A 64 2.52 -23.88 9.44
CA ALA A 64 3.31 -24.84 8.67
C ALA A 64 2.44 -25.85 7.90
N ASP A 65 1.28 -26.21 8.44
CA ASP A 65 0.43 -27.31 7.93
C ASP A 65 -0.78 -26.81 7.15
N ALA A 66 -1.36 -25.65 7.52
CA ALA A 66 -2.55 -25.09 6.89
C ALA A 66 -2.55 -23.55 6.96
N LEU A 67 -3.26 -22.89 6.02
CA LEU A 67 -3.53 -21.46 6.07
C LEU A 67 -4.44 -21.17 7.28
N PRO A 68 -3.97 -20.38 8.27
CA PRO A 68 -4.84 -20.01 9.38
C PRO A 68 -5.90 -19.00 8.91
N VAL A 69 -7.15 -19.21 9.29
CA VAL A 69 -8.27 -18.32 8.91
C VAL A 69 -9.10 -17.97 10.13
N VAL A 70 -9.29 -16.67 10.37
CA VAL A 70 -10.37 -16.17 11.22
C VAL A 70 -11.62 -16.09 10.36
N ASP A 71 -12.54 -17.02 10.57
CA ASP A 71 -13.72 -17.18 9.74
C ASP A 71 -14.79 -16.12 10.03
N LEU A 72 -15.19 -15.38 9.02
CA LEU A 72 -16.28 -14.40 9.06
C LEU A 72 -17.64 -15.00 8.66
N GLY A 73 -17.66 -16.28 8.37
CA GLY A 73 -18.81 -16.98 7.77
C GLY A 73 -18.91 -16.75 6.27
N THR A 74 -19.96 -17.30 5.70
CA THR A 74 -20.16 -17.34 4.25
C THR A 74 -20.32 -15.94 3.65
N THR A 75 -19.57 -15.65 2.59
CA THR A 75 -19.67 -14.41 1.80
C THR A 75 -20.86 -14.38 0.86
N GLY A 76 -21.64 -15.46 0.80
CA GLY A 76 -22.74 -15.65 -0.15
C GLY A 76 -22.29 -16.45 -1.39
N VAL A 77 -23.04 -16.30 -2.49
CA VAL A 77 -22.69 -17.00 -3.75
C VAL A 77 -21.54 -16.29 -4.44
N VAL A 78 -20.37 -16.90 -4.40
CA VAL A 78 -19.17 -16.43 -5.10
C VAL A 78 -19.08 -17.12 -6.46
N GLN A 79 -18.84 -16.35 -7.50
CA GLN A 79 -18.51 -16.83 -8.83
C GLN A 79 -17.17 -16.24 -9.25
N GLN A 80 -16.19 -17.10 -9.48
CA GLN A 80 -14.87 -16.67 -9.94
C GLN A 80 -14.96 -15.92 -11.27
N GLY A 81 -14.24 -14.80 -11.36
CA GLY A 81 -14.29 -13.90 -12.52
C GLY A 81 -15.41 -12.86 -12.47
N GLN A 82 -16.20 -12.80 -11.39
CA GLN A 82 -17.29 -11.82 -11.24
C GLN A 82 -17.23 -11.14 -9.86
N ALA A 83 -17.03 -9.83 -9.85
CA ALA A 83 -17.24 -9.02 -8.66
C ALA A 83 -18.75 -8.77 -8.47
N ARG A 84 -19.26 -8.89 -7.24
CA ARG A 84 -20.69 -8.75 -6.94
C ARG A 84 -20.90 -7.86 -5.71
N ALA A 85 -21.86 -6.95 -5.79
CA ALA A 85 -22.25 -6.10 -4.68
C ALA A 85 -22.72 -6.90 -3.44
N GLN A 86 -23.28 -8.09 -3.63
CA GLN A 86 -23.73 -8.96 -2.55
C GLN A 86 -22.61 -9.45 -1.63
N THR A 87 -21.35 -9.48 -2.12
CA THR A 87 -20.18 -9.87 -1.31
C THR A 87 -19.52 -8.69 -0.59
N ALA A 88 -19.92 -7.46 -0.91
CA ALA A 88 -19.28 -6.23 -0.41
C ALA A 88 -19.26 -6.13 1.12
N SER A 89 -20.34 -6.51 1.79
CA SER A 89 -20.41 -6.47 3.27
C SER A 89 -19.37 -7.37 3.93
N ALA A 90 -19.06 -8.52 3.33
CA ALA A 90 -18.04 -9.43 3.84
C ALA A 90 -16.63 -8.86 3.60
N VAL A 91 -16.39 -8.22 2.44
CA VAL A 91 -15.14 -7.52 2.13
C VAL A 91 -14.89 -6.38 3.12
N ILE A 92 -15.88 -5.54 3.38
CA ILE A 92 -15.81 -4.43 4.33
C ILE A 92 -15.52 -4.95 5.74
N ARG A 93 -16.27 -5.95 6.22
CA ARG A 93 -16.02 -6.56 7.54
C ARG A 93 -14.62 -7.13 7.69
N SER A 94 -14.09 -7.75 6.64
CA SER A 94 -12.72 -8.26 6.63
C SER A 94 -11.69 -7.15 6.88
N ILE A 95 -11.86 -5.99 6.24
CA ILE A 95 -11.00 -4.82 6.40
C ILE A 95 -11.15 -4.24 7.82
N GLU A 96 -12.37 -4.02 8.28
CA GLU A 96 -12.66 -3.47 9.61
C GLU A 96 -12.07 -4.32 10.73
N GLN A 97 -12.24 -5.65 10.65
CA GLN A 97 -11.68 -6.57 11.63
C GLN A 97 -10.14 -6.58 11.61
N ALA A 98 -9.53 -6.54 10.42
CA ALA A 98 -8.07 -6.44 10.31
C ALA A 98 -7.55 -5.16 10.96
N VAL A 99 -8.23 -4.01 10.75
CA VAL A 99 -7.87 -2.73 11.39
C VAL A 99 -8.00 -2.80 12.90
N GLN A 100 -9.09 -3.37 13.42
CA GLN A 100 -9.27 -3.54 14.87
C GLN A 100 -8.17 -4.39 15.50
N LEU A 101 -7.77 -5.48 14.83
CA LEU A 101 -6.65 -6.34 15.28
C LEU A 101 -5.32 -5.56 15.30
N ALA A 102 -5.07 -4.75 14.29
CA ALA A 102 -3.85 -3.94 14.21
C ALA A 102 -3.82 -2.83 15.27
N LEU A 103 -4.92 -2.09 15.43
CA LEU A 103 -5.04 -1.02 16.44
C LEU A 103 -4.96 -1.57 17.87
N SER A 104 -5.49 -2.77 18.12
CA SER A 104 -5.36 -3.44 19.43
C SER A 104 -3.99 -4.09 19.67
N GLY A 105 -3.06 -3.98 18.71
CA GLY A 105 -1.73 -4.54 18.81
C GLY A 105 -1.67 -6.07 18.81
N LYS A 106 -2.72 -6.75 18.33
CA LYS A 106 -2.78 -8.22 18.22
C LYS A 106 -2.05 -8.77 17.00
N VAL A 107 -1.79 -7.94 16.01
CA VAL A 107 -1.05 -8.26 14.79
C VAL A 107 0.04 -7.22 14.54
N ALA A 108 1.05 -7.59 13.77
CA ALA A 108 2.17 -6.73 13.43
C ALA A 108 1.82 -5.70 12.33
N GLY A 109 0.85 -6.02 11.47
CA GLY A 109 0.41 -5.17 10.37
C GLY A 109 -0.64 -5.84 9.51
N ILE A 110 -1.15 -5.10 8.54
CA ILE A 110 -2.20 -5.51 7.61
C ILE A 110 -1.62 -5.62 6.20
N VAL A 111 -1.96 -6.71 5.52
CA VAL A 111 -1.75 -6.84 4.07
C VAL A 111 -3.12 -6.96 3.41
N THR A 112 -3.46 -6.07 2.48
CA THR A 112 -4.78 -6.10 1.87
C THR A 112 -4.75 -6.76 0.50
N ASN A 113 -5.61 -7.76 0.27
CA ASN A 113 -5.89 -8.29 -1.05
C ASN A 113 -6.68 -7.26 -1.89
N PRO A 114 -6.60 -7.34 -3.24
CA PRO A 114 -7.30 -6.40 -4.11
C PRO A 114 -8.81 -6.44 -3.95
N ILE A 115 -9.46 -5.26 -4.02
CA ILE A 115 -10.92 -5.11 -4.01
C ILE A 115 -11.41 -4.58 -5.35
N HIS A 116 -12.67 -4.88 -5.68
CA HIS A 116 -13.35 -4.33 -6.85
C HIS A 116 -14.17 -3.09 -6.43
N LYS A 117 -13.63 -1.89 -6.73
CA LYS A 117 -14.20 -0.62 -6.25
C LYS A 117 -15.65 -0.41 -6.67
N ALA A 118 -16.00 -0.67 -7.94
CA ALA A 118 -17.35 -0.49 -8.43
C ALA A 118 -18.37 -1.38 -7.68
N ALA A 119 -18.05 -2.67 -7.44
CA ALA A 119 -18.93 -3.56 -6.69
C ALA A 119 -19.16 -3.10 -5.25
N LEU A 120 -18.15 -2.51 -4.60
CA LEU A 120 -18.30 -1.91 -3.27
C LEU A 120 -19.15 -0.65 -3.32
N GLN A 121 -18.95 0.25 -4.29
CA GLN A 121 -19.74 1.48 -4.46
C GLN A 121 -21.20 1.16 -4.76
N ASP A 122 -21.49 0.16 -5.59
CA ASP A 122 -22.85 -0.32 -5.86
C ASP A 122 -23.57 -0.84 -4.60
N SER A 123 -22.83 -1.20 -3.55
CA SER A 123 -23.36 -1.59 -2.23
C SER A 123 -23.48 -0.44 -1.23
N GLY A 124 -23.18 0.80 -1.63
CA GLY A 124 -23.22 1.97 -0.77
C GLY A 124 -21.89 2.35 -0.09
N PHE A 125 -20.76 1.73 -0.48
CA PHE A 125 -19.45 2.10 0.01
C PHE A 125 -19.03 3.47 -0.55
N THR A 126 -18.77 4.44 0.32
CA THR A 126 -18.57 5.86 -0.06
C THR A 126 -17.13 6.26 -0.29
N PHE A 127 -16.16 5.40 0.02
CA PHE A 127 -14.75 5.73 -0.11
C PHE A 127 -14.20 5.41 -1.52
N PRO A 128 -13.25 6.21 -2.03
CA PRO A 128 -12.61 5.96 -3.33
C PRO A 128 -11.81 4.64 -3.39
N GLY A 129 -11.31 4.17 -2.24
CA GLY A 129 -10.53 2.95 -2.17
C GLY A 129 -10.08 2.57 -0.75
N HIS A 130 -9.16 1.60 -0.67
CA HIS A 130 -8.59 1.15 0.62
C HIS A 130 -7.92 2.28 1.39
N THR A 131 -7.16 3.12 0.72
CA THR A 131 -6.33 4.15 1.34
C THR A 131 -7.16 5.11 2.18
N GLU A 132 -8.22 5.65 1.60
CA GLU A 132 -9.11 6.60 2.26
C GLU A 132 -9.95 5.91 3.34
N PHE A 133 -10.39 4.67 3.09
CA PHE A 133 -11.15 3.90 4.08
C PHE A 133 -10.31 3.56 5.31
N LEU A 134 -9.07 3.12 5.13
CA LEU A 134 -8.13 2.86 6.23
C LEU A 134 -7.77 4.13 7.00
N GLY A 135 -7.59 5.25 6.30
CA GLY A 135 -7.41 6.57 6.92
C GLY A 135 -8.57 6.90 7.85
N ASN A 136 -9.81 6.72 7.38
CA ASN A 136 -11.02 6.95 8.19
C ASN A 136 -11.12 6.00 9.40
N LEU A 137 -10.89 4.70 9.20
CA LEU A 137 -10.94 3.70 10.29
C LEU A 137 -9.89 3.93 11.39
N THR A 138 -8.79 4.61 11.05
CA THR A 138 -7.68 4.88 11.99
C THR A 138 -7.66 6.31 12.50
N LEU A 139 -8.62 7.15 12.12
CA LEU A 139 -8.63 8.59 12.41
C LEU A 139 -8.58 8.90 13.90
N SER A 140 -9.31 8.15 14.71
CA SER A 140 -9.37 8.35 16.17
C SER A 140 -8.19 7.75 16.95
N ALA A 141 -7.34 6.96 16.29
CA ALA A 141 -6.18 6.36 16.94
C ALA A 141 -5.07 7.41 17.16
N PRO A 142 -4.32 7.34 18.28
CA PRO A 142 -3.21 8.25 18.52
C PRO A 142 -2.14 8.16 17.43
N TYR A 143 -1.81 9.28 16.79
CA TYR A 143 -0.73 9.40 15.83
C TYR A 143 -0.35 10.89 15.66
N PRO A 144 0.93 11.26 15.44
CA PRO A 144 1.31 12.66 15.31
C PRO A 144 0.64 13.32 14.11
N GLU A 145 -0.11 14.41 14.34
CA GLU A 145 -0.94 15.09 13.32
C GLU A 145 -0.11 15.61 12.14
N ALA A 146 1.06 16.19 12.42
CA ALA A 146 1.93 16.75 11.38
C ALA A 146 2.41 15.74 10.32
N VAL A 147 2.39 14.46 10.65
CA VAL A 147 2.82 13.36 9.77
C VAL A 147 1.72 12.33 9.52
N ARG A 148 0.48 12.68 9.84
CA ARG A 148 -0.68 11.83 9.58
C ARG A 148 -1.01 11.82 8.09
N GLY A 149 -1.15 10.58 7.55
CA GLY A 149 -1.62 10.30 6.21
C GLY A 149 -3.14 10.08 6.16
N PRO A 150 -3.61 9.34 5.21
CA PRO A 150 -2.86 8.36 4.40
C PRO A 150 -2.10 8.97 3.22
N VAL A 151 -0.89 8.50 2.96
CA VAL A 151 -0.12 8.80 1.76
C VAL A 151 0.28 7.50 1.08
N MET A 152 0.15 7.44 -0.24
CA MET A 152 0.52 6.29 -1.05
C MET A 152 2.01 6.32 -1.38
N MET A 153 2.71 5.22 -1.12
CA MET A 153 4.08 4.99 -1.59
C MET A 153 4.12 3.70 -2.41
N LEU A 154 4.75 3.72 -3.56
CA LEU A 154 5.19 2.50 -4.22
C LEU A 154 6.63 2.21 -3.82
N ALA A 155 6.85 1.02 -3.26
CA ALA A 155 8.15 0.58 -2.81
C ALA A 155 8.62 -0.64 -3.61
N ALA A 156 9.79 -0.52 -4.21
CA ALA A 156 10.55 -1.60 -4.82
C ALA A 156 11.97 -1.59 -4.23
N PRO A 157 12.76 -2.67 -4.38
CA PRO A 157 14.11 -2.74 -3.81
C PRO A 157 15.00 -1.55 -4.19
N GLU A 158 14.88 -1.08 -5.44
CA GLU A 158 15.75 -0.05 -5.99
C GLU A 158 15.13 1.36 -6.05
N LEU A 159 13.84 1.49 -5.79
CA LEU A 159 13.13 2.76 -5.98
C LEU A 159 11.88 2.84 -5.10
N ARG A 160 11.72 3.95 -4.38
CA ARG A 160 10.46 4.34 -3.73
C ARG A 160 9.96 5.61 -4.37
N THR A 161 8.68 5.62 -4.76
CA THR A 161 8.02 6.80 -5.31
C THR A 161 6.73 7.10 -4.56
N VAL A 162 6.45 8.39 -4.42
CA VAL A 162 5.30 8.90 -3.68
C VAL A 162 4.61 9.95 -4.55
N PRO A 163 3.44 9.65 -5.12
CA PRO A 163 2.68 10.64 -5.89
C PRO A 163 1.96 11.62 -4.95
N VAL A 164 2.06 12.92 -5.25
CA VAL A 164 1.28 13.97 -4.57
C VAL A 164 -0.17 13.94 -5.04
N THR A 165 -0.36 13.84 -6.35
CA THR A 165 -1.70 13.68 -6.95
C THR A 165 -1.89 12.26 -7.44
N ILE A 166 -3.05 11.63 -7.15
CA ILE A 166 -3.27 10.21 -7.42
C ILE A 166 -4.36 10.02 -8.50
N HIS A 167 -5.57 9.72 -8.14
CA HIS A 167 -6.64 9.29 -9.04
C HIS A 167 -7.45 10.47 -9.63
N GLN A 168 -6.78 11.36 -10.36
CA GLN A 168 -7.42 12.50 -11.01
C GLN A 168 -6.86 12.71 -12.42
N SER A 169 -7.58 13.47 -13.25
CA SER A 169 -7.09 13.76 -14.60
C SER A 169 -5.81 14.62 -14.56
N VAL A 170 -4.98 14.53 -15.61
CA VAL A 170 -3.73 15.33 -15.69
C VAL A 170 -4.02 16.83 -15.55
N ILE A 171 -5.10 17.33 -16.17
CA ILE A 171 -5.50 18.73 -16.04
C ILE A 171 -5.87 19.06 -14.59
N ALA A 172 -6.67 18.21 -13.94
CA ALA A 172 -7.02 18.43 -12.54
C ALA A 172 -5.78 18.37 -11.64
N ALA A 173 -4.89 17.42 -11.85
CA ALA A 173 -3.65 17.29 -11.10
C ALA A 173 -2.79 18.57 -11.21
N ALA A 174 -2.62 19.09 -12.41
CA ALA A 174 -1.83 20.31 -12.64
C ALA A 174 -2.46 21.56 -12.01
N THR A 175 -3.81 21.64 -12.00
CA THR A 175 -4.52 22.83 -11.50
C THR A 175 -4.81 22.80 -10.00
N THR A 176 -4.82 21.61 -9.37
CA THR A 176 -5.09 21.45 -7.93
C THR A 176 -3.83 21.19 -7.10
N LEU A 177 -2.66 21.07 -7.72
CA LEU A 177 -1.40 20.93 -7.01
C LEU A 177 -1.12 22.18 -6.17
N THR A 178 -0.82 21.98 -4.88
CA THR A 178 -0.51 23.08 -3.96
C THR A 178 0.81 22.83 -3.23
N THR A 179 1.47 23.91 -2.82
CA THR A 179 2.66 23.88 -1.98
C THR A 179 2.43 23.07 -0.71
N ASP A 180 1.29 23.25 -0.03
CA ASP A 180 0.96 22.55 1.20
C ASP A 180 0.79 21.04 1.00
N ALA A 181 0.20 20.61 -0.12
CA ALA A 181 0.06 19.18 -0.44
C ALA A 181 1.43 18.51 -0.65
N ILE A 182 2.36 19.20 -1.30
CA ILE A 182 3.73 18.71 -1.50
C ILE A 182 4.45 18.61 -0.14
N ILE A 183 4.38 19.65 0.69
CA ILE A 183 4.99 19.69 2.02
C ILE A 183 4.44 18.56 2.89
N GLN A 184 3.11 18.41 2.96
CA GLN A 184 2.49 17.35 3.76
C GLN A 184 2.90 15.95 3.28
N THR A 185 2.89 15.70 1.97
CA THR A 185 3.35 14.43 1.40
C THR A 185 4.80 14.14 1.77
N ALA A 186 5.66 15.14 1.70
CA ALA A 186 7.08 15.01 2.05
C ALA A 186 7.31 14.79 3.55
N ARG A 187 6.59 15.49 4.44
CA ARG A 187 6.65 15.28 5.90
C ARG A 187 6.28 13.82 6.26
N VAL A 188 5.17 13.33 5.72
CA VAL A 188 4.73 11.95 5.93
C VAL A 188 5.75 10.96 5.40
N THR A 189 6.29 11.22 4.19
CA THR A 189 7.31 10.37 3.57
C THR A 189 8.61 10.37 4.38
N HIS A 190 9.11 11.53 4.79
CA HIS A 190 10.31 11.65 5.61
C HIS A 190 10.16 10.89 6.93
N HIS A 191 9.02 11.05 7.61
CA HIS A 191 8.72 10.32 8.84
C HIS A 191 8.72 8.81 8.60
N ALA A 192 8.02 8.32 7.57
CA ALA A 192 7.95 6.91 7.25
C ALA A 192 9.34 6.32 6.89
N LEU A 193 10.14 7.03 6.11
CA LEU A 193 11.49 6.56 5.79
C LEU A 193 12.36 6.35 7.03
N ARG A 194 12.18 7.15 8.07
CA ARG A 194 12.88 6.99 9.35
C ARG A 194 12.32 5.85 10.18
N HIS A 195 11.00 5.83 10.38
CA HIS A 195 10.35 4.92 11.33
C HIS A 195 9.99 3.56 10.74
N ASP A 196 9.69 3.51 9.44
CA ASP A 196 9.21 2.30 8.77
C ASP A 196 10.33 1.62 7.96
N PHE A 197 11.31 2.40 7.48
CA PHE A 197 12.40 1.89 6.66
C PHE A 197 13.79 2.02 7.32
N GLY A 198 13.88 2.58 8.52
CA GLY A 198 15.13 2.66 9.30
C GLY A 198 16.21 3.57 8.70
N ILE A 199 15.82 4.58 7.91
CA ILE A 199 16.75 5.51 7.26
C ILE A 199 16.88 6.77 8.13
N ASP A 200 17.95 6.91 8.87
CA ASP A 200 18.14 8.03 9.83
C ASP A 200 18.07 9.42 9.20
N LYS A 201 18.65 9.59 8.03
CA LYS A 201 18.75 10.88 7.30
C LYS A 201 18.20 10.74 5.89
N PRO A 202 16.88 10.62 5.71
CA PRO A 202 16.27 10.42 4.40
C PRO A 202 16.54 11.59 3.46
N ARG A 203 16.81 11.28 2.21
CA ARG A 203 17.00 12.22 1.10
C ARG A 203 15.78 12.13 0.19
N LEU A 204 15.12 13.24 -0.04
CA LEU A 204 13.93 13.33 -0.90
C LEU A 204 14.29 14.03 -2.21
N ALA A 205 14.03 13.38 -3.34
CA ALA A 205 14.10 14.00 -4.66
C ALA A 205 12.70 14.44 -5.07
N ILE A 206 12.53 15.70 -5.41
CA ILE A 206 11.24 16.30 -5.79
C ILE A 206 11.21 16.45 -7.31
N SER A 207 10.24 15.78 -7.98
CA SER A 207 10.10 15.94 -9.43
C SER A 207 9.53 17.31 -9.80
N GLY A 208 9.88 17.80 -10.96
CA GLY A 208 9.13 18.87 -11.60
C GLY A 208 7.75 18.39 -12.06
N LEU A 209 6.81 19.32 -12.21
CA LEU A 209 5.52 19.08 -12.85
C LEU A 209 5.68 19.10 -14.38
N ASN A 210 6.35 20.14 -14.87
CA ASN A 210 6.49 20.42 -16.28
C ASN A 210 7.74 19.77 -16.90
N PRO A 211 7.80 19.56 -18.24
CA PRO A 211 9.01 19.18 -18.92
C PRO A 211 10.18 20.12 -18.57
N HIS A 212 11.38 19.55 -18.40
CA HIS A 212 12.58 20.28 -17.99
C HIS A 212 12.40 21.11 -16.70
N ALA A 213 11.47 20.70 -15.81
CA ALA A 213 11.10 21.44 -14.59
C ALA A 213 10.76 22.93 -14.88
N GLY A 214 9.99 23.15 -15.95
CA GLY A 214 9.50 24.46 -16.36
C GLY A 214 10.49 25.35 -17.12
N GLU A 215 11.77 24.97 -17.23
CA GLU A 215 12.82 25.70 -17.96
C GLU A 215 12.77 27.23 -17.73
N ASP A 216 12.97 27.64 -16.49
CA ASP A 216 12.89 29.06 -16.04
C ASP A 216 11.54 29.72 -16.37
N GLY A 217 10.44 28.97 -16.30
CA GLY A 217 9.09 29.47 -16.55
C GLY A 217 8.65 29.48 -18.01
N ARG A 218 9.49 28.99 -18.92
CA ARG A 218 9.16 28.94 -20.37
C ARG A 218 8.15 27.84 -20.72
N MET A 219 8.06 26.79 -19.89
CA MET A 219 7.15 25.65 -20.05
C MET A 219 6.13 25.57 -18.93
N GLY A 220 5.74 26.68 -18.32
CA GLY A 220 4.87 26.76 -17.17
C GLY A 220 5.64 27.30 -15.95
N THR A 221 4.91 27.88 -15.02
CA THR A 221 5.50 28.52 -13.82
C THR A 221 5.28 27.71 -12.54
N GLU A 222 4.55 26.60 -12.58
CA GLU A 222 4.18 25.80 -11.42
C GLU A 222 5.41 25.27 -10.65
N ASP A 223 6.50 24.98 -11.38
CA ASP A 223 7.77 24.54 -10.78
C ASP A 223 8.40 25.67 -9.93
N ILE A 224 8.23 26.94 -10.36
CA ILE A 224 8.72 28.13 -9.66
C ILE A 224 7.74 28.56 -8.56
N ASP A 225 6.43 28.60 -8.87
CA ASP A 225 5.42 29.22 -8.02
C ASP A 225 4.87 28.27 -6.93
N VAL A 226 4.95 26.95 -7.15
CA VAL A 226 4.37 25.93 -6.27
C VAL A 226 5.43 24.99 -5.69
N ILE A 227 6.29 24.41 -6.55
CA ILE A 227 7.20 23.35 -6.13
C ILE A 227 8.43 23.91 -5.40
N MET A 228 9.06 24.94 -5.94
CA MET A 228 10.23 25.56 -5.31
C MET A 228 9.93 26.11 -3.90
N PRO A 229 8.81 26.82 -3.65
CA PRO A 229 8.41 27.22 -2.29
C PRO A 229 8.24 26.03 -1.34
N ALA A 230 7.69 24.88 -1.83
CA ALA A 230 7.57 23.69 -1.02
C ALA A 230 8.94 23.12 -0.62
N ILE A 231 9.89 23.05 -1.57
CA ILE A 231 11.25 22.57 -1.29
C ILE A 231 11.93 23.46 -0.26
N ASN A 232 11.84 24.78 -0.40
CA ASN A 232 12.44 25.73 0.54
C ASN A 232 11.87 25.53 1.96
N ALA A 233 10.55 25.45 2.09
CA ALA A 233 9.90 25.21 3.39
C ALA A 233 10.32 23.86 4.01
N MET A 234 10.41 22.79 3.22
CA MET A 234 10.89 21.51 3.70
C MET A 234 12.34 21.58 4.21
N CYS A 235 13.22 22.29 3.50
CA CYS A 235 14.62 22.49 3.92
C CYS A 235 14.70 23.30 5.23
N GLU A 236 13.87 24.31 5.41
CA GLU A 236 13.77 25.10 6.66
C GLU A 236 13.31 24.21 7.84
N GLU A 237 12.48 23.19 7.59
CA GLU A 237 12.07 22.19 8.58
C GLU A 237 13.15 21.12 8.84
N GLY A 238 14.29 21.18 8.16
CA GLY A 238 15.38 20.20 8.30
C GLY A 238 15.18 18.91 7.49
N ILE A 239 14.21 18.88 6.57
CA ILE A 239 14.04 17.75 5.63
C ILE A 239 15.03 17.94 4.48
N ASN A 240 15.85 16.92 4.23
CA ASN A 240 16.79 16.93 3.11
C ASN A 240 16.06 16.67 1.79
N ALA A 241 15.51 17.73 1.20
CA ALA A 241 14.79 17.73 -0.06
C ALA A 241 15.56 18.51 -1.12
N HIS A 242 15.56 18.03 -2.35
CA HIS A 242 16.20 18.71 -3.48
C HIS A 242 15.37 18.55 -4.77
N GLY A 243 15.44 19.54 -5.62
CA GLY A 243 14.66 19.65 -6.87
C GLY A 243 14.32 21.12 -7.19
N PRO A 244 13.31 21.39 -8.04
CA PRO A 244 12.62 20.39 -8.83
C PRO A 244 13.53 19.75 -9.89
N ILE A 245 13.45 18.42 -10.04
CA ILE A 245 14.24 17.66 -11.01
C ILE A 245 13.35 17.31 -12.20
N PRO A 246 13.78 17.49 -13.45
CA PRO A 246 13.07 16.96 -14.61
C PRO A 246 12.78 15.47 -14.43
N ALA A 247 11.50 15.07 -14.52
CA ALA A 247 11.07 13.69 -14.19
C ALA A 247 11.75 12.63 -15.06
N ASP A 248 12.07 12.94 -16.32
CA ASP A 248 12.79 12.06 -17.24
C ASP A 248 14.25 11.81 -16.83
N ALA A 249 14.85 12.71 -16.05
CA ALA A 249 16.25 12.63 -15.62
C ALA A 249 16.46 11.99 -14.24
N MET A 250 15.40 11.73 -13.46
CA MET A 250 15.58 11.32 -12.05
C MET A 250 15.58 9.80 -11.79
N PHE A 251 15.14 8.97 -12.73
CA PHE A 251 14.92 7.55 -12.46
C PHE A 251 15.99 6.60 -13.01
N HIS A 252 17.02 7.09 -13.69
CA HIS A 252 18.12 6.24 -14.13
C HIS A 252 19.00 5.79 -12.93
N GLU A 253 19.73 4.68 -13.07
CA GLU A 253 20.46 4.00 -11.97
C GLU A 253 21.33 4.95 -11.13
N ARG A 254 22.11 5.82 -11.77
CA ARG A 254 22.98 6.75 -11.05
C ARG A 254 22.19 7.80 -10.26
N ALA A 255 21.07 8.30 -10.79
CA ALA A 255 20.26 9.28 -10.09
C ALA A 255 19.59 8.67 -8.84
N ARG A 256 19.05 7.44 -8.97
CA ARG A 256 18.41 6.72 -7.84
C ARG A 256 19.34 6.52 -6.64
N LYS A 257 20.65 6.48 -6.82
CA LYS A 257 21.62 6.43 -5.72
C LYS A 257 21.73 7.74 -4.93
N GLY A 258 21.18 8.82 -5.45
CA GLY A 258 21.22 10.15 -4.85
C GLY A 258 20.10 10.44 -3.85
N TYR A 259 19.06 9.62 -3.78
CA TYR A 259 17.90 9.82 -2.91
C TYR A 259 17.33 8.50 -2.38
N ASP A 260 16.45 8.57 -1.38
CA ASP A 260 15.84 7.43 -0.72
C ASP A 260 14.35 7.27 -1.09
N ALA A 261 13.70 8.39 -1.50
CA ALA A 261 12.40 8.39 -2.14
C ALA A 261 12.25 9.57 -3.11
N ALA A 262 11.45 9.38 -4.17
CA ALA A 262 11.07 10.41 -5.12
C ALA A 262 9.63 10.87 -4.85
N ILE A 263 9.42 12.16 -4.58
CA ILE A 263 8.10 12.80 -4.50
C ILE A 263 7.75 13.28 -5.91
N CYS A 264 6.67 12.73 -6.47
CA CYS A 264 6.27 12.95 -7.85
C CYS A 264 4.97 13.75 -7.90
N MET A 265 4.89 14.76 -8.74
CA MET A 265 3.70 15.61 -8.84
C MET A 265 2.51 14.86 -9.45
N LEU A 266 2.76 13.97 -10.41
CA LEU A 266 1.74 13.22 -11.14
C LEU A 266 1.83 11.72 -10.82
N HIS A 267 0.66 11.05 -10.87
CA HIS A 267 0.54 9.59 -10.74
C HIS A 267 1.52 8.84 -11.62
N ASP A 268 1.54 9.11 -12.92
CA ASP A 268 2.36 8.36 -13.89
C ASP A 268 3.86 8.62 -13.73
N GLN A 269 4.27 9.80 -13.28
CA GLN A 269 5.67 10.05 -12.92
C GLN A 269 6.14 9.13 -11.79
N ALA A 270 5.25 8.78 -10.85
CA ALA A 270 5.57 7.87 -9.75
C ALA A 270 5.51 6.40 -10.18
N LEU A 271 4.46 6.00 -10.88
CA LEU A 271 4.15 4.59 -11.11
C LEU A 271 4.95 3.97 -12.27
N ILE A 272 5.11 4.70 -13.39
CA ILE A 272 5.82 4.18 -14.57
C ILE A 272 7.23 3.70 -14.22
N PRO A 273 8.10 4.50 -13.55
CA PRO A 273 9.46 4.05 -13.28
C PRO A 273 9.52 2.85 -12.33
N VAL A 274 8.70 2.79 -11.28
CA VAL A 274 8.67 1.64 -10.37
C VAL A 274 8.19 0.39 -11.09
N LYS A 275 7.10 0.50 -11.87
CA LYS A 275 6.56 -0.65 -12.60
C LYS A 275 7.47 -1.11 -13.74
N THR A 276 8.24 -0.23 -14.32
CA THR A 276 9.26 -0.60 -15.31
C THR A 276 10.39 -1.41 -14.69
N LEU A 277 10.80 -1.07 -13.46
CA LEU A 277 11.89 -1.74 -12.77
C LEU A 277 11.46 -3.03 -12.07
N ALA A 278 10.25 -3.06 -11.48
CA ALA A 278 9.84 -4.09 -10.54
C ALA A 278 8.33 -4.42 -10.63
N PHE A 279 7.82 -4.68 -11.83
CA PHE A 279 6.39 -4.93 -12.07
C PHE A 279 5.78 -5.99 -11.15
N ASP A 280 6.51 -7.11 -10.95
CA ASP A 280 6.05 -8.25 -10.17
C ASP A 280 6.27 -8.12 -8.65
N THR A 281 7.15 -7.21 -8.21
CA THR A 281 7.59 -7.10 -6.81
C THR A 281 7.38 -5.73 -6.20
N ALA A 282 6.85 -4.77 -6.94
CA ALA A 282 6.44 -3.48 -6.40
C ALA A 282 5.30 -3.67 -5.40
N VAL A 283 5.41 -2.97 -4.27
CA VAL A 283 4.46 -3.00 -3.15
C VAL A 283 3.85 -1.63 -2.96
N ASN A 284 2.53 -1.58 -2.86
CA ASN A 284 1.85 -0.38 -2.43
C ASN A 284 1.83 -0.32 -0.90
N VAL A 285 2.45 0.71 -0.33
CA VAL A 285 2.50 0.97 1.10
C VAL A 285 1.65 2.20 1.41
N THR A 286 0.73 2.11 2.37
CA THR A 286 0.06 3.29 2.88
C THR A 286 0.82 3.78 4.11
N ILE A 287 1.56 4.86 3.94
CA ILE A 287 2.33 5.50 5.01
C ILE A 287 1.52 6.59 5.73
N GLY A 288 1.99 7.00 6.92
CA GLY A 288 1.31 8.01 7.74
C GLY A 288 0.09 7.48 8.49
N LEU A 289 -0.01 6.17 8.68
CA LEU A 289 -1.04 5.52 9.50
C LEU A 289 -0.44 4.99 10.81
N PRO A 290 -1.24 4.92 11.90
CA PRO A 290 -0.81 4.31 13.17
C PRO A 290 -0.56 2.80 13.06
N ILE A 291 -0.94 2.19 11.95
CA ILE A 291 -0.79 0.77 11.64
C ILE A 291 0.12 0.57 10.42
N VAL A 292 0.78 -0.57 10.32
CA VAL A 292 1.48 -0.98 9.10
C VAL A 292 0.46 -1.47 8.10
N ARG A 293 0.50 -0.94 6.87
CA ARG A 293 -0.33 -1.44 5.78
C ARG A 293 0.42 -1.53 4.47
N THR A 294 0.40 -2.71 3.87
CA THR A 294 0.90 -2.97 2.52
C THR A 294 -0.14 -3.66 1.65
N SER A 295 0.05 -3.66 0.36
CA SER A 295 -0.74 -4.45 -0.59
C SER A 295 0.05 -4.74 -1.86
N PRO A 296 -0.33 -5.78 -2.62
CA PRO A 296 0.11 -5.93 -4.00
C PRO A 296 -0.33 -4.72 -4.82
N ASP A 297 0.43 -4.39 -5.87
CA ASP A 297 0.17 -3.26 -6.76
C ASP A 297 -0.52 -3.72 -8.06
N HIS A 298 -1.54 -4.57 -7.93
CA HIS A 298 -2.42 -5.01 -9.02
C HIS A 298 -3.88 -5.07 -8.53
N GLY A 299 -4.82 -5.17 -9.48
CA GLY A 299 -6.24 -5.28 -9.19
C GLY A 299 -6.72 -6.72 -8.97
N THR A 300 -8.02 -6.89 -9.00
CA THR A 300 -8.73 -8.17 -8.80
C THR A 300 -8.52 -9.17 -9.92
N ALA A 301 -8.07 -8.76 -11.11
CA ALA A 301 -7.77 -9.59 -12.28
C ALA A 301 -8.85 -10.66 -12.53
N LEU A 302 -10.10 -10.21 -12.64
CA LEU A 302 -11.27 -11.06 -12.78
C LEU A 302 -11.20 -12.00 -13.99
N ASP A 303 -10.51 -11.59 -15.03
CA ASP A 303 -10.31 -12.34 -16.28
C ASP A 303 -9.52 -13.64 -16.09
N ILE A 304 -8.66 -13.71 -15.07
CA ILE A 304 -7.86 -14.91 -14.75
C ILE A 304 -8.24 -15.59 -13.43
N ALA A 305 -9.23 -15.04 -12.70
CA ALA A 305 -9.66 -15.60 -11.42
C ALA A 305 -10.20 -17.04 -11.59
N GLY A 306 -9.78 -17.94 -10.70
CA GLY A 306 -10.16 -19.36 -10.71
C GLY A 306 -9.51 -20.21 -11.80
N LYS A 307 -8.58 -19.63 -12.60
CA LYS A 307 -7.86 -20.40 -13.64
C LYS A 307 -6.55 -21.05 -13.17
N GLY A 308 -6.16 -20.82 -11.93
CA GLY A 308 -4.93 -21.39 -11.36
C GLY A 308 -3.62 -20.74 -11.86
N ILE A 309 -3.70 -19.64 -12.65
CA ILE A 309 -2.56 -19.00 -13.29
C ILE A 309 -2.14 -17.66 -12.65
N ALA A 310 -2.88 -17.19 -11.64
CA ALA A 310 -2.54 -15.96 -10.94
C ALA A 310 -1.19 -16.10 -10.20
N ARG A 311 -0.36 -15.07 -10.28
CA ARG A 311 0.97 -15.04 -9.65
C ARG A 311 0.87 -14.36 -8.28
N ALA A 312 1.54 -14.92 -7.28
CA ALA A 312 1.52 -14.42 -5.91
C ALA A 312 2.71 -13.52 -5.55
N ASP A 313 3.63 -13.27 -6.48
CA ASP A 313 4.91 -12.57 -6.24
C ASP A 313 4.71 -11.21 -5.56
N SER A 314 3.79 -10.39 -6.04
CA SER A 314 3.50 -9.07 -5.48
C SER A 314 2.87 -9.17 -4.08
N LEU A 315 2.00 -10.16 -3.82
CA LEU A 315 1.45 -10.39 -2.48
C LEU A 315 2.53 -10.87 -1.51
N ILE A 316 3.42 -11.77 -1.95
CA ILE A 316 4.56 -12.24 -1.15
C ILE A 316 5.51 -11.08 -0.82
N ALA A 317 5.80 -10.22 -1.80
CA ALA A 317 6.58 -9.01 -1.57
C ALA A 317 5.90 -8.07 -0.55
N ALA A 318 4.57 -7.89 -0.65
CA ALA A 318 3.80 -7.09 0.30
C ALA A 318 3.83 -7.67 1.73
N ILE A 319 3.72 -8.99 1.88
CA ILE A 319 3.80 -9.68 3.19
C ILE A 319 5.20 -9.51 3.79
N ARG A 320 6.25 -9.72 3.00
CA ARG A 320 7.64 -9.56 3.47
C ARG A 320 7.92 -8.12 3.90
N LEU A 321 7.55 -7.15 3.07
CA LEU A 321 7.74 -5.73 3.40
C LEU A 321 6.94 -5.30 4.64
N ALA A 322 5.70 -5.79 4.81
CA ALA A 322 4.92 -5.51 6.02
C ALA A 322 5.63 -6.03 7.29
N ALA A 323 6.23 -7.23 7.22
CA ALA A 323 6.98 -7.80 8.33
C ALA A 323 8.27 -7.00 8.61
N ASP A 324 8.96 -6.51 7.58
CA ASP A 324 10.15 -5.68 7.71
C ASP A 324 9.82 -4.34 8.38
N ILE A 325 8.78 -3.64 7.91
CA ILE A 325 8.30 -2.39 8.50
C ILE A 325 7.88 -2.63 9.96
N ALA A 326 7.15 -3.70 10.23
CA ALA A 326 6.71 -4.01 11.59
C ALA A 326 7.89 -4.26 12.55
N ARG A 327 8.98 -4.85 12.07
CA ARG A 327 10.23 -5.01 12.86
C ARG A 327 10.90 -3.66 13.14
N GLN A 328 10.93 -2.75 12.17
CA GLN A 328 11.49 -1.41 12.34
C GLN A 328 10.70 -0.56 13.34
N ARG A 329 9.37 -0.73 13.40
CA ARG A 329 8.51 -0.02 14.37
C ARG A 329 8.59 -0.57 15.80
N GLN A 330 9.24 -1.71 16.02
CA GLN A 330 9.46 -2.22 17.37
C GLN A 330 10.56 -1.40 18.07
N PRO A 331 10.35 -0.99 19.34
CA PRO A 331 11.33 -0.22 20.10
C PRO A 331 12.60 -1.01 20.42
#